data_130749a34e654608f9bc9d53716731f8
#
_entry.id   130749a34e654608f9bc9d53716731f8
#
_cell.length_a   1.000
_cell.length_b   1.000
_cell.length_c   1.000
_cell.angle_alpha   90.00
_cell.angle_beta   90.00
_cell.angle_gamma   90.00
#
_symmetry.space_group_name_H-M   'P 1'
#
loop_
_entity.id
_entity.type
_entity.pdbx_description
1 polymer ?
#
loop_
_entity_poly.entity_id
_entity_poly.type
_entity_poly.pdbx_seq_one_letter_code
_entity_poly.pdbx_strand_id
1 'polypeptide(L)'
;MLQQKLNKLKDNLNAFSNKSAVCARSKLFDKRPTRRPRCWRKLLEIDKKFHVCRHVDTFLDLCGGPGEFANYTMSLNPLCKAYGVTLTNNSACVYKPTVCKRKNFTTITGPDKSGDVFDKNVVFEISIKCGNACDLVLADGSVDVNGRENEQERLNFDLIMCETQLILICLRPGGNCVLKVFDAFEHKTIQMLNKFVNHFEKWVLYKPPSSRPANSERYLICFNKLVRPYCNDYVNELEKQFKKYYRIQLKNLNKLINLLKI
;
A
#
# COMPACT_ATOMS: atom_id res chain seq x y z
N MET A 1 -2.86 11.85 23.34
CA MET A 1 -4.28 12.25 23.22
C MET A 1 -4.97 11.76 21.93
N LEU A 2 -4.48 12.07 20.71
CA LEU A 2 -5.18 11.68 19.44
C LEU A 2 -5.13 10.17 19.20
N GLN A 3 -3.97 9.53 19.38
CA GLN A 3 -3.80 8.08 19.30
C GLN A 3 -4.72 7.33 20.25
N GLN A 4 -4.78 7.72 21.53
CA GLN A 4 -5.66 7.11 22.53
C GLN A 4 -7.14 7.17 22.13
N LYS A 5 -7.58 8.32 21.57
CA LYS A 5 -8.96 8.48 21.06
C LYS A 5 -9.23 7.54 19.89
N LEU A 6 -8.29 7.41 18.95
CA LEU A 6 -8.41 6.49 17.82
C LEU A 6 -8.44 5.04 18.27
N ASN A 7 -7.53 4.64 19.17
CA ASN A 7 -7.49 3.28 19.70
C ASN A 7 -8.80 2.92 20.42
N LYS A 8 -9.31 3.80 21.29
CA LYS A 8 -10.62 3.60 21.95
C LYS A 8 -11.75 3.37 20.95
N LEU A 9 -11.78 4.11 19.82
CA LEU A 9 -12.81 3.92 18.81
C LEU A 9 -12.62 2.62 18.02
N LYS A 10 -11.38 2.22 17.75
CA LYS A 10 -11.10 0.92 17.11
C LYS A 10 -11.53 -0.24 18.02
N ASP A 11 -11.25 -0.16 19.34
CA ASP A 11 -11.71 -1.14 20.33
C ASP A 11 -13.23 -1.20 20.41
N ASN A 12 -13.89 -0.05 20.42
CA ASN A 12 -15.35 0.02 20.39
C ASN A 12 -15.93 -0.60 19.10
N LEU A 13 -15.24 -0.46 17.96
CA LEU A 13 -15.68 -1.08 16.71
C LEU A 13 -15.50 -2.60 16.75
N ASN A 14 -14.45 -3.09 17.38
CA ASN A 14 -14.16 -4.53 17.53
C ASN A 14 -15.16 -5.24 18.45
N ALA A 15 -15.92 -4.51 19.28
CA ALA A 15 -17.01 -5.07 20.08
C ALA A 15 -18.24 -5.47 19.24
N PHE A 16 -18.35 -5.01 17.99
CA PHE A 16 -19.42 -5.40 17.08
C PHE A 16 -19.03 -6.60 16.23
N SER A 17 -20.01 -7.39 15.80
CA SER A 17 -19.74 -8.50 14.89
C SER A 17 -19.12 -8.03 13.58
N ASN A 18 -18.21 -8.85 13.02
CA ASN A 18 -17.56 -8.54 11.75
C ASN A 18 -18.59 -8.28 10.63
N LYS A 19 -19.68 -9.07 10.61
CA LYS A 19 -20.79 -8.92 9.64
C LYS A 19 -21.46 -7.55 9.74
N SER A 20 -21.80 -7.12 10.96
CA SER A 20 -22.40 -5.80 11.20
C SER A 20 -21.46 -4.66 10.81
N ALA A 21 -20.19 -4.75 11.21
CA ALA A 21 -19.18 -3.76 10.87
C ALA A 21 -18.93 -3.64 9.36
N VAL A 22 -18.89 -4.76 8.63
CA VAL A 22 -18.75 -4.77 7.16
C VAL A 22 -19.97 -4.13 6.50
N CYS A 23 -21.18 -4.49 6.92
CA CYS A 23 -22.44 -3.92 6.40
C CYS A 23 -22.49 -2.40 6.61
N ALA A 24 -22.22 -1.93 7.82
CA ALA A 24 -22.22 -0.50 8.17
C ALA A 24 -21.15 0.28 7.40
N ARG A 25 -19.93 -0.30 7.26
CA ARG A 25 -18.85 0.28 6.42
C ARG A 25 -19.30 0.43 4.97
N SER A 26 -19.95 -0.60 4.41
CA SER A 26 -20.46 -0.55 3.04
C SER A 26 -21.55 0.50 2.87
N LYS A 27 -22.53 0.53 3.78
CA LYS A 27 -23.64 1.51 3.78
C LYS A 27 -23.14 2.96 3.83
N LEU A 28 -22.11 3.24 4.64
CA LEU A 28 -21.59 4.60 4.82
C LEU A 28 -20.64 5.04 3.72
N PHE A 29 -19.79 4.14 3.21
CA PHE A 29 -18.64 4.53 2.42
C PHE A 29 -18.64 3.98 0.99
N ASP A 30 -19.37 2.90 0.69
CA ASP A 30 -19.40 2.28 -0.64
C ASP A 30 -20.68 2.68 -1.40
N LYS A 31 -20.93 3.99 -1.52
CA LYS A 31 -22.22 4.57 -1.99
C LYS A 31 -22.64 4.24 -3.42
N ARG A 32 -21.78 3.66 -4.26
CA ARG A 32 -22.12 3.31 -5.65
C ARG A 32 -21.56 1.95 -6.02
N PRO A 33 -22.39 1.05 -6.57
CA PRO A 33 -21.88 -0.16 -7.19
C PRO A 33 -20.97 0.23 -8.35
N THR A 34 -19.78 -0.34 -8.42
CA THR A 34 -18.83 -0.10 -9.49
C THR A 34 -18.43 -1.41 -10.12
N ARG A 35 -18.25 -1.43 -11.46
CA ARG A 35 -17.77 -2.60 -12.18
C ARG A 35 -16.32 -2.99 -11.84
N ARG A 36 -15.54 -2.04 -11.32
CA ARG A 36 -14.13 -2.26 -11.00
C ARG A 36 -13.93 -2.45 -9.50
N PRO A 37 -13.06 -3.39 -9.08
CA PRO A 37 -12.71 -3.60 -7.69
C PRO A 37 -12.17 -2.35 -7.01
N ARG A 38 -12.31 -2.28 -5.69
CA ARG A 38 -11.87 -1.12 -4.91
C ARG A 38 -10.36 -0.88 -5.01
N CYS A 39 -9.54 -1.93 -5.05
CA CYS A 39 -8.10 -1.80 -5.24
C CYS A 39 -7.77 -1.13 -6.59
N TRP A 40 -8.37 -1.57 -7.70
CA TRP A 40 -8.25 -0.89 -9.00
C TRP A 40 -8.51 0.61 -8.91
N ARG A 41 -9.61 0.99 -8.23
CA ARG A 41 -10.00 2.40 -8.10
C ARG A 41 -9.03 3.23 -7.28
N LYS A 42 -8.41 2.64 -6.25
CA LYS A 42 -7.39 3.32 -5.44
C LYS A 42 -6.23 3.78 -6.34
N LEU A 43 -5.68 2.88 -7.15
CA LEU A 43 -4.58 3.23 -8.04
C LEU A 43 -5.02 4.21 -9.14
N LEU A 44 -6.20 4.02 -9.72
CA LEU A 44 -6.79 4.97 -10.67
C LEU A 44 -6.90 6.40 -10.08
N GLU A 45 -7.34 6.54 -8.83
CA GLU A 45 -7.49 7.82 -8.14
C GLU A 45 -6.14 8.45 -7.80
N ILE A 46 -5.13 7.63 -7.43
CA ILE A 46 -3.75 8.04 -7.26
C ILE A 46 -3.19 8.54 -8.59
N ASP A 47 -3.32 7.74 -9.65
CA ASP A 47 -2.75 8.06 -10.95
C ASP A 47 -3.42 9.26 -11.61
N LYS A 48 -4.74 9.41 -11.51
CA LYS A 48 -5.44 10.61 -11.98
C LYS A 48 -4.90 11.90 -11.36
N LYS A 49 -4.42 11.83 -10.12
CA LYS A 49 -3.94 13.00 -9.39
C LYS A 49 -2.44 13.24 -9.57
N PHE A 50 -1.67 12.16 -9.65
CA PHE A 50 -0.21 12.22 -9.56
C PHE A 50 0.51 11.71 -10.81
N HIS A 51 -0.19 11.08 -11.73
CA HIS A 51 0.31 10.58 -13.01
C HIS A 51 1.47 9.58 -12.90
N VAL A 52 1.45 8.74 -11.86
CA VAL A 52 2.56 7.81 -11.54
C VAL A 52 2.63 6.60 -12.47
N CYS A 53 1.53 6.24 -13.14
CA CYS A 53 1.47 5.06 -14.02
C CYS A 53 1.65 5.40 -15.50
N ARG A 54 2.01 6.64 -15.85
CA ARG A 54 2.24 7.06 -17.24
C ARG A 54 3.68 6.78 -17.65
N HIS A 55 3.87 6.37 -18.91
CA HIS A 55 5.21 6.12 -19.50
C HIS A 55 6.05 5.14 -18.67
N VAL A 56 5.41 4.02 -18.28
CA VAL A 56 6.03 2.95 -17.51
C VAL A 56 6.40 1.82 -18.47
N ASP A 57 7.70 1.62 -18.71
CA ASP A 57 8.22 0.53 -19.53
C ASP A 57 8.45 -0.74 -18.69
N THR A 58 8.85 -0.58 -17.43
CA THR A 58 9.06 -1.70 -16.52
C THR A 58 8.49 -1.37 -15.14
N PHE A 59 7.70 -2.28 -14.56
CA PHE A 59 7.24 -2.12 -13.18
C PHE A 59 7.25 -3.41 -12.38
N LEU A 60 7.27 -3.24 -11.05
CA LEU A 60 7.14 -4.31 -10.07
C LEU A 60 5.91 -4.05 -9.19
N ASP A 61 5.07 -5.08 -9.00
CA ASP A 61 3.91 -5.12 -8.10
C ASP A 61 4.24 -6.00 -6.88
N LEU A 62 4.69 -5.38 -5.79
CA LEU A 62 5.07 -6.05 -4.54
C LEU A 62 3.81 -6.33 -3.71
N CYS A 63 3.68 -7.57 -3.23
CA CYS A 63 2.53 -8.03 -2.46
C CYS A 63 1.19 -7.74 -3.18
N GLY A 64 1.23 -7.77 -4.52
CA GLY A 64 0.20 -7.19 -5.39
C GLY A 64 -1.01 -8.09 -5.64
N GLY A 65 -1.06 -9.31 -5.11
CA GLY A 65 -2.22 -10.18 -5.30
C GLY A 65 -3.53 -9.58 -4.76
N PRO A 66 -4.63 -9.75 -5.47
CA PRO A 66 -4.89 -10.55 -6.67
C PRO A 66 -4.58 -9.87 -8.02
N GLY A 67 -3.80 -8.76 -8.05
CA GLY A 67 -3.26 -8.17 -9.26
C GLY A 67 -4.05 -6.99 -9.85
N GLU A 68 -4.83 -6.29 -9.05
CA GLU A 68 -5.61 -5.15 -9.52
C GLU A 68 -4.74 -3.93 -9.87
N PHE A 69 -3.65 -3.71 -9.14
CA PHE A 69 -2.68 -2.66 -9.45
C PHE A 69 -1.90 -2.99 -10.71
N ALA A 70 -1.38 -4.22 -10.81
CA ALA A 70 -0.73 -4.70 -12.04
C ALA A 70 -1.64 -4.59 -13.26
N ASN A 71 -2.89 -5.03 -13.13
CA ASN A 71 -3.86 -4.99 -14.23
C ASN A 71 -4.17 -3.55 -14.67
N TYR A 72 -4.28 -2.60 -13.73
CA TYR A 72 -4.46 -1.18 -14.02
C TYR A 72 -3.24 -0.64 -14.81
N THR A 73 -2.03 -0.84 -14.30
CA THR A 73 -0.80 -0.32 -14.90
C THR A 73 -0.58 -0.88 -16.31
N MET A 74 -0.76 -2.19 -16.49
CA MET A 74 -0.66 -2.82 -17.82
C MET A 74 -1.79 -2.38 -18.78
N SER A 75 -2.93 -1.90 -18.27
CA SER A 75 -3.99 -1.37 -19.16
C SER A 75 -3.62 -0.02 -19.77
N LEU A 76 -2.78 0.74 -19.09
CA LEU A 76 -2.24 2.03 -19.58
C LEU A 76 -0.99 1.84 -20.45
N ASN A 77 -0.19 0.81 -20.15
CA ASN A 77 1.08 0.53 -20.80
C ASN A 77 1.06 -0.93 -21.31
N PRO A 78 0.38 -1.23 -22.42
CA PRO A 78 0.17 -2.61 -22.88
C PRO A 78 1.45 -3.37 -23.22
N LEU A 79 2.53 -2.65 -23.55
CA LEU A 79 3.82 -3.19 -23.94
C LEU A 79 4.84 -3.22 -22.79
N CYS A 80 4.48 -2.72 -21.59
CA CYS A 80 5.38 -2.67 -20.46
C CYS A 80 5.78 -4.09 -20.02
N LYS A 81 6.99 -4.20 -19.46
CA LYS A 81 7.46 -5.40 -18.77
C LYS A 81 7.01 -5.35 -17.32
N ALA A 82 6.24 -6.32 -16.89
CA ALA A 82 5.60 -6.34 -15.60
C ALA A 82 6.06 -7.53 -14.76
N TYR A 83 6.42 -7.27 -13.52
CA TYR A 83 6.76 -8.29 -12.53
C TYR A 83 5.78 -8.22 -11.36
N GLY A 84 5.48 -9.37 -10.77
CA GLY A 84 4.63 -9.45 -9.59
C GLY A 84 5.14 -10.44 -8.58
N VAL A 85 5.08 -10.06 -7.30
CA VAL A 85 5.43 -10.90 -6.16
C VAL A 85 4.27 -10.92 -5.18
N THR A 86 3.86 -12.10 -4.75
CA THR A 86 2.80 -12.27 -3.74
C THR A 86 2.85 -13.66 -3.15
N LEU A 87 2.35 -13.83 -1.92
CA LEU A 87 2.23 -15.13 -1.28
C LEU A 87 1.36 -16.08 -2.11
N THR A 88 1.83 -17.29 -2.33
CA THR A 88 1.14 -18.32 -3.12
C THR A 88 0.29 -19.26 -2.26
N ASN A 89 0.61 -19.38 -0.98
CA ASN A 89 -0.08 -20.23 -0.01
C ASN A 89 -1.41 -19.64 0.54
N ASN A 90 -1.73 -18.38 0.15
CA ASN A 90 -2.97 -17.72 0.54
C ASN A 90 -3.81 -17.41 -0.70
N SER A 91 -4.90 -18.13 -0.90
CA SER A 91 -5.78 -18.02 -2.08
C SER A 91 -6.33 -16.59 -2.29
N ALA A 92 -6.46 -15.79 -1.23
CA ALA A 92 -6.90 -14.40 -1.33
C ALA A 92 -5.82 -13.46 -1.90
N CYS A 93 -4.55 -13.88 -1.85
CA CYS A 93 -3.40 -13.10 -2.30
C CYS A 93 -2.86 -13.53 -3.68
N VAL A 94 -3.26 -14.71 -4.20
CA VAL A 94 -2.76 -15.21 -5.48
C VAL A 94 -3.21 -14.34 -6.65
N TYR A 95 -2.31 -14.07 -7.59
CA TYR A 95 -2.65 -13.34 -8.81
C TYR A 95 -3.73 -14.06 -9.62
N LYS A 96 -4.71 -13.30 -10.11
CA LYS A 96 -5.78 -13.85 -10.97
C LYS A 96 -5.19 -14.42 -12.24
N PRO A 97 -5.78 -15.52 -12.78
CA PRO A 97 -5.38 -16.09 -14.06
C PRO A 97 -5.36 -15.07 -15.21
N THR A 98 -6.26 -14.09 -15.18
CA THR A 98 -6.32 -13.00 -16.18
C THR A 98 -5.10 -12.07 -16.17
N VAL A 99 -4.37 -12.01 -15.06
CA VAL A 99 -3.10 -11.28 -14.94
C VAL A 99 -1.95 -12.17 -15.36
N CYS A 100 -1.88 -13.39 -14.78
CA CYS A 100 -0.79 -14.35 -15.05
C CYS A 100 -0.69 -14.79 -16.53
N LYS A 101 -1.81 -14.82 -17.26
CA LYS A 101 -1.85 -15.20 -18.69
C LYS A 101 -1.33 -14.11 -19.64
N ARG A 102 -1.06 -12.90 -19.14
CA ARG A 102 -0.48 -11.84 -19.99
C ARG A 102 0.98 -12.16 -20.30
N LYS A 103 1.35 -12.10 -21.58
CA LYS A 103 2.70 -12.42 -22.06
C LYS A 103 3.79 -11.52 -21.46
N ASN A 104 3.41 -10.31 -21.06
CA ASN A 104 4.31 -9.31 -20.49
C ASN A 104 4.30 -9.27 -18.95
N PHE A 105 3.64 -10.22 -18.28
CA PHE A 105 3.61 -10.33 -16.81
C PHE A 105 4.34 -11.59 -16.35
N THR A 106 5.29 -11.41 -15.46
CA THR A 106 6.10 -12.49 -14.86
C THR A 106 5.91 -12.50 -13.36
N THR A 107 5.47 -13.63 -12.80
CA THR A 107 5.45 -13.82 -11.35
C THR A 107 6.85 -14.22 -10.85
N ILE A 108 7.23 -13.68 -9.70
CA ILE A 108 8.44 -14.06 -8.96
C ILE A 108 7.98 -14.76 -7.69
N THR A 109 8.46 -15.97 -7.47
CA THR A 109 7.99 -16.81 -6.35
C THR A 109 9.11 -17.41 -5.51
N GLY A 110 10.35 -17.32 -5.97
CA GLY A 110 11.46 -18.01 -5.36
C GLY A 110 11.52 -19.52 -5.70
N PRO A 111 12.59 -20.20 -5.31
CA PRO A 111 12.77 -21.64 -5.56
C PRO A 111 11.74 -22.51 -4.84
N ASP A 112 11.31 -22.10 -3.66
CA ASP A 112 10.28 -22.75 -2.84
C ASP A 112 8.84 -22.45 -3.30
N LYS A 113 8.71 -21.57 -4.29
CA LYS A 113 7.45 -21.08 -4.85
C LYS A 113 6.53 -20.37 -3.83
N SER A 114 7.06 -19.87 -2.73
CA SER A 114 6.28 -19.19 -1.68
C SER A 114 5.82 -17.79 -2.08
N GLY A 115 6.65 -17.05 -2.81
CA GLY A 115 6.46 -15.63 -3.09
C GLY A 115 6.56 -14.76 -1.84
N ASP A 116 7.21 -15.27 -0.78
CA ASP A 116 7.39 -14.56 0.48
C ASP A 116 8.53 -13.55 0.36
N VAL A 117 8.21 -12.27 0.48
CA VAL A 117 9.20 -11.17 0.40
C VAL A 117 10.20 -11.17 1.57
N PHE A 118 9.96 -11.96 2.61
CA PHE A 118 10.93 -12.17 3.70
C PHE A 118 11.95 -13.28 3.39
N ASP A 119 11.69 -14.14 2.40
CA ASP A 119 12.68 -15.14 1.98
C ASP A 119 13.79 -14.48 1.15
N LYS A 120 15.02 -14.65 1.60
CA LYS A 120 16.22 -14.14 0.93
C LYS A 120 16.37 -14.61 -0.53
N ASN A 121 15.89 -15.80 -0.86
CA ASN A 121 15.94 -16.32 -2.23
C ASN A 121 14.92 -15.61 -3.15
N VAL A 122 13.73 -15.29 -2.61
CA VAL A 122 12.75 -14.44 -3.30
C VAL A 122 13.31 -13.03 -3.52
N VAL A 123 13.90 -12.43 -2.48
CA VAL A 123 14.57 -11.13 -2.56
C VAL A 123 15.71 -11.14 -3.59
N PHE A 124 16.49 -12.21 -3.63
CA PHE A 124 17.57 -12.37 -4.61
C PHE A 124 17.02 -12.46 -6.04
N GLU A 125 15.96 -13.25 -6.28
CA GLU A 125 15.30 -13.33 -7.59
C GLU A 125 14.72 -11.97 -8.03
N ILE A 126 14.10 -11.23 -7.11
CA ILE A 126 13.62 -9.86 -7.36
C ILE A 126 14.79 -8.97 -7.79
N SER A 127 15.92 -9.03 -7.07
CA SER A 127 17.09 -8.20 -7.35
C SER A 127 17.71 -8.48 -8.72
N ILE A 128 17.76 -9.75 -9.14
CA ILE A 128 18.25 -10.13 -10.46
C ILE A 128 17.31 -9.63 -11.58
N LYS A 129 15.99 -9.78 -11.40
CA LYS A 129 15.03 -9.46 -12.45
C LYS A 129 14.67 -7.98 -12.53
N CYS A 130 14.70 -7.27 -11.41
CA CYS A 130 14.16 -5.92 -11.25
C CYS A 130 15.20 -4.89 -10.79
N GLY A 131 16.38 -5.28 -10.34
CA GLY A 131 17.36 -4.38 -9.74
C GLY A 131 17.70 -3.17 -10.62
N ASN A 132 17.46 -1.96 -10.14
CA ASN A 132 17.63 -0.69 -10.86
C ASN A 132 16.95 -0.60 -12.23
N ALA A 133 15.90 -1.39 -12.49
CA ALA A 133 15.28 -1.51 -13.80
C ALA A 133 13.85 -0.94 -13.86
N CYS A 134 13.18 -0.78 -12.72
CA CYS A 134 11.77 -0.40 -12.71
C CYS A 134 11.58 1.12 -12.77
N ASP A 135 10.67 1.57 -13.63
CA ASP A 135 10.15 2.94 -13.67
C ASP A 135 9.19 3.18 -12.51
N LEU A 136 8.47 2.12 -12.12
CA LEU A 136 7.44 2.17 -11.08
C LEU A 136 7.53 0.92 -10.20
N VAL A 137 7.45 1.11 -8.89
CA VAL A 137 7.20 0.02 -7.94
C VAL A 137 5.93 0.33 -7.17
N LEU A 138 5.00 -0.62 -7.19
CA LEU A 138 3.75 -0.60 -6.45
C LEU A 138 3.85 -1.58 -5.28
N ALA A 139 3.50 -1.16 -4.08
CA ALA A 139 3.54 -1.98 -2.88
C ALA A 139 2.22 -1.81 -2.10
N ASP A 140 1.34 -2.81 -2.20
CA ASP A 140 0.01 -2.83 -1.56
C ASP A 140 -0.11 -3.95 -0.51
N GLY A 141 1.03 -4.33 0.11
CA GLY A 141 1.11 -5.37 1.13
C GLY A 141 0.35 -5.04 2.42
N SER A 142 -0.18 -6.07 3.08
CA SER A 142 -0.85 -5.93 4.37
C SER A 142 -0.91 -7.25 5.11
N VAL A 143 -0.57 -7.23 6.38
CA VAL A 143 -0.89 -8.33 7.29
C VAL A 143 -2.37 -8.24 7.70
N ASP A 144 -3.05 -9.37 7.80
CA ASP A 144 -4.42 -9.42 8.33
C ASP A 144 -4.43 -9.08 9.83
N VAL A 145 -5.22 -8.07 10.17
CA VAL A 145 -5.32 -7.55 11.54
C VAL A 145 -6.74 -7.62 12.11
N ASN A 146 -7.61 -8.45 11.53
CA ASN A 146 -9.01 -8.56 11.95
C ASN A 146 -9.13 -8.68 13.48
N GLY A 147 -9.84 -7.70 14.10
CA GLY A 147 -10.01 -7.61 15.55
C GLY A 147 -8.80 -7.02 16.32
N ARG A 148 -7.71 -6.68 15.63
CA ARG A 148 -6.49 -6.10 16.20
C ARG A 148 -6.07 -4.81 15.48
N GLU A 149 -7.05 -4.00 15.07
CA GLU A 149 -6.80 -2.78 14.29
C GLU A 149 -5.93 -1.75 15.03
N ASN A 150 -5.83 -1.85 16.36
CA ASN A 150 -4.91 -1.04 17.16
C ASN A 150 -3.44 -1.45 17.01
N GLU A 151 -3.19 -2.70 16.63
CA GLU A 151 -1.86 -3.24 16.43
C GLU A 151 -1.40 -3.15 14.96
N GLN A 152 -2.22 -2.59 14.08
CA GLN A 152 -1.97 -2.59 12.64
C GLN A 152 -0.62 -1.98 12.27
N GLU A 153 -0.20 -0.91 12.93
CA GLU A 153 1.11 -0.29 12.74
C GLU A 153 2.24 -1.28 13.07
N ARG A 154 2.18 -1.87 14.26
CA ARG A 154 3.19 -2.81 14.74
C ARG A 154 3.28 -4.07 13.88
N LEU A 155 2.13 -4.65 13.53
CA LEU A 155 2.06 -5.90 12.75
C LEU A 155 2.51 -5.74 11.30
N ASN A 156 2.38 -4.54 10.73
CA ASN A 156 2.79 -4.26 9.36
C ASN A 156 4.19 -3.61 9.27
N PHE A 157 4.84 -3.29 10.39
CA PHE A 157 6.11 -2.57 10.40
C PHE A 157 7.21 -3.29 9.60
N ASP A 158 7.41 -4.58 9.86
CA ASP A 158 8.46 -5.37 9.21
C ASP A 158 8.17 -5.54 7.71
N LEU A 159 6.90 -5.73 7.34
CA LEU A 159 6.51 -5.82 5.94
C LEU A 159 6.78 -4.50 5.19
N ILE A 160 6.36 -3.36 5.76
CA ILE A 160 6.59 -2.05 5.14
C ILE A 160 8.11 -1.76 5.06
N MET A 161 8.88 -2.13 6.08
CA MET A 161 10.33 -2.00 6.07
C MET A 161 10.95 -2.83 4.93
N CYS A 162 10.54 -4.08 4.76
CA CYS A 162 10.97 -4.94 3.65
C CYS A 162 10.57 -4.34 2.29
N GLU A 163 9.32 -3.89 2.13
CA GLU A 163 8.86 -3.23 0.91
C GLU A 163 9.66 -1.97 0.58
N THR A 164 10.00 -1.13 1.59
CA THR A 164 10.84 0.06 1.35
C THR A 164 12.22 -0.30 0.83
N GLN A 165 12.85 -1.36 1.34
CA GLN A 165 14.15 -1.84 0.87
C GLN A 165 14.06 -2.35 -0.57
N LEU A 166 13.05 -3.19 -0.89
CA LEU A 166 12.84 -3.71 -2.23
C LEU A 166 12.53 -2.61 -3.25
N ILE A 167 11.75 -1.61 -2.88
CA ILE A 167 11.51 -0.42 -3.71
C ILE A 167 12.83 0.25 -4.08
N LEU A 168 13.70 0.48 -3.10
CA LEU A 168 14.99 1.14 -3.34
C LEU A 168 15.95 0.29 -4.19
N ILE A 169 15.89 -1.04 -4.07
CA ILE A 169 16.67 -1.96 -4.89
C ILE A 169 16.18 -1.95 -6.35
N CYS A 170 14.86 -1.97 -6.55
CA CYS A 170 14.27 -2.22 -7.87
C CYS A 170 14.09 -0.96 -8.72
N LEU A 171 13.83 0.20 -8.10
CA LEU A 171 13.65 1.44 -8.85
C LEU A 171 14.96 1.91 -9.48
N ARG A 172 14.90 2.26 -10.77
CA ARG A 172 15.98 3.06 -11.39
C ARG A 172 15.99 4.50 -10.88
N PRO A 173 17.09 5.24 -11.02
CA PRO A 173 17.06 6.69 -10.81
C PRO A 173 15.97 7.35 -11.68
N GLY A 174 15.24 8.30 -11.11
CA GLY A 174 14.07 8.92 -11.75
C GLY A 174 12.77 8.11 -11.65
N GLY A 175 12.80 6.87 -11.14
CA GLY A 175 11.62 6.03 -10.96
C GLY A 175 10.73 6.50 -9.80
N ASN A 176 9.47 6.06 -9.81
CA ASN A 176 8.44 6.43 -8.83
C ASN A 176 7.96 5.22 -8.04
N CYS A 177 7.39 5.44 -6.86
CA CYS A 177 6.71 4.38 -6.14
C CYS A 177 5.39 4.80 -5.50
N VAL A 178 4.55 3.80 -5.26
CA VAL A 178 3.32 3.89 -4.46
C VAL A 178 3.40 2.83 -3.37
N LEU A 179 3.58 3.24 -2.13
CA LEU A 179 3.71 2.36 -0.98
C LEU A 179 2.51 2.53 -0.06
N LYS A 180 1.81 1.43 0.24
CA LYS A 180 0.78 1.43 1.27
C LYS A 180 1.40 1.55 2.65
N VAL A 181 0.87 2.48 3.43
CA VAL A 181 1.23 2.68 4.83
C VAL A 181 -0.03 2.78 5.69
N PHE A 182 0.13 2.55 6.98
CA PHE A 182 -0.96 2.62 7.94
C PHE A 182 -0.77 3.79 8.91
N ASP A 183 -1.02 3.58 10.21
CA ASP A 183 -0.68 4.57 11.21
C ASP A 183 0.85 4.65 11.39
N ALA A 184 1.32 5.78 11.90
CA ALA A 184 2.72 6.05 12.20
C ALA A 184 2.79 6.87 13.49
N PHE A 185 2.40 6.25 14.59
CA PHE A 185 2.47 6.82 15.95
C PHE A 185 3.79 6.50 16.63
N GLU A 186 4.40 5.35 16.26
CA GLU A 186 5.66 4.92 16.85
C GLU A 186 6.83 5.66 16.22
N HIS A 187 7.78 6.07 17.06
CA HIS A 187 8.98 6.79 16.63
C HIS A 187 9.76 6.02 15.55
N LYS A 188 9.91 4.68 15.72
CA LYS A 188 10.59 3.84 14.72
C LYS A 188 9.95 3.89 13.34
N THR A 189 8.59 3.95 13.27
CA THR A 189 7.86 4.02 12.00
C THR A 189 8.13 5.35 11.30
N ILE A 190 8.03 6.46 12.01
CA ILE A 190 8.33 7.80 11.46
C ILE A 190 9.79 7.89 11.02
N GLN A 191 10.74 7.36 11.80
CA GLN A 191 12.16 7.37 11.44
C GLN A 191 12.46 6.51 10.20
N MET A 192 11.83 5.35 10.08
CA MET A 192 11.95 4.50 8.89
C MET A 192 11.42 5.24 7.65
N LEU A 193 10.24 5.85 7.74
CA LEU A 193 9.66 6.64 6.64
C LEU A 193 10.50 7.87 6.31
N ASN A 194 11.05 8.57 7.32
CA ASN A 194 11.95 9.70 7.10
C ASN A 194 13.20 9.29 6.31
N LYS A 195 13.84 8.18 6.67
CA LYS A 195 14.97 7.65 5.90
C LYS A 195 14.56 7.29 4.48
N PHE A 196 13.42 6.65 4.30
CA PHE A 196 12.94 6.22 3.00
C PHE A 196 12.64 7.39 2.05
N VAL A 197 11.93 8.43 2.49
CA VAL A 197 11.56 9.55 1.64
C VAL A 197 12.75 10.40 1.21
N ASN A 198 13.86 10.36 1.94
CA ASN A 198 15.11 11.04 1.56
C ASN A 198 15.75 10.48 0.27
N HIS A 199 15.34 9.30 -0.18
CA HIS A 199 15.78 8.74 -1.46
C HIS A 199 15.01 9.28 -2.67
N PHE A 200 14.10 10.24 -2.50
CA PHE A 200 13.25 10.77 -3.56
C PHE A 200 13.29 12.29 -3.60
N GLU A 201 13.13 12.85 -4.79
CA GLU A 201 13.06 14.30 -4.99
C GLU A 201 11.82 14.89 -4.31
N LYS A 202 10.70 14.17 -4.39
CA LYS A 202 9.40 14.61 -3.85
C LYS A 202 8.61 13.42 -3.31
N TRP A 203 7.83 13.66 -2.29
CA TRP A 203 6.91 12.68 -1.72
C TRP A 203 5.61 13.33 -1.23
N VAL A 204 4.57 12.53 -1.12
CA VAL A 204 3.27 12.96 -0.57
C VAL A 204 2.56 11.79 0.08
N LEU A 205 1.97 12.03 1.25
CA LEU A 205 1.04 11.09 1.86
C LEU A 205 -0.37 11.37 1.35
N TYR A 206 -1.02 10.35 0.77
CA TYR A 206 -2.34 10.48 0.17
C TYR A 206 -3.28 9.35 0.58
N LYS A 207 -4.55 9.68 0.73
CA LYS A 207 -5.62 8.71 0.91
C LYS A 207 -6.62 8.85 -0.23
N PRO A 208 -6.66 7.87 -1.16
CA PRO A 208 -7.60 7.93 -2.28
C PRO A 208 -9.06 7.83 -1.78
N PRO A 209 -10.02 8.47 -2.45
CA PRO A 209 -11.44 8.47 -2.05
C PRO A 209 -12.04 7.07 -1.90
N SER A 210 -11.60 6.09 -2.71
CA SER A 210 -12.03 4.70 -2.60
C SER A 210 -11.41 3.94 -1.42
N SER A 211 -10.40 4.50 -0.75
CA SER A 211 -9.95 4.01 0.56
C SER A 211 -10.87 4.55 1.65
N ARG A 212 -11.61 3.67 2.32
CA ARG A 212 -12.61 4.06 3.32
C ARG A 212 -12.02 5.00 4.38
N PRO A 213 -12.65 6.16 4.66
CA PRO A 213 -12.04 7.17 5.53
C PRO A 213 -11.94 6.76 7.01
N ALA A 214 -12.63 5.69 7.41
CA ALA A 214 -12.57 5.14 8.77
C ALA A 214 -11.38 4.20 9.01
N ASN A 215 -10.70 3.69 7.96
CA ASN A 215 -9.52 2.85 8.13
C ASN A 215 -8.22 3.66 8.12
N SER A 216 -7.13 3.04 8.60
CA SER A 216 -5.80 3.65 8.66
C SER A 216 -5.00 3.60 7.35
N GLU A 217 -5.46 2.87 6.34
CA GLU A 217 -4.79 2.74 5.05
C GLU A 217 -4.58 4.09 4.35
N ARG A 218 -3.37 4.34 3.93
CA ARG A 218 -2.91 5.51 3.16
C ARG A 218 -1.83 5.06 2.19
N TYR A 219 -1.43 5.93 1.26
CA TYR A 219 -0.37 5.67 0.32
C TYR A 219 0.68 6.77 0.40
N LEU A 220 1.93 6.38 0.59
CA LEU A 220 3.10 7.24 0.42
C LEU A 220 3.51 7.13 -1.05
N ILE A 221 3.41 8.24 -1.75
CA ILE A 221 3.74 8.33 -3.18
C ILE A 221 5.02 9.12 -3.28
N CYS A 222 6.05 8.50 -3.86
CA CYS A 222 7.37 9.11 -3.99
C CYS A 222 7.75 9.20 -5.47
N PHE A 223 8.40 10.30 -5.82
CA PHE A 223 8.72 10.67 -7.19
C PHE A 223 10.21 10.86 -7.37
N ASN A 224 10.71 10.45 -8.51
CA ASN A 224 12.08 10.66 -8.97
C ASN A 224 13.11 10.16 -7.95
N LYS A 225 13.29 8.82 -7.89
CA LYS A 225 14.34 8.23 -7.05
C LYS A 225 15.69 8.88 -7.37
N LEU A 226 16.35 9.34 -6.35
CA LEU A 226 17.68 9.98 -6.43
C LEU A 226 18.79 8.93 -6.55
N VAL A 227 19.90 9.30 -7.17
CA VAL A 227 21.13 8.51 -7.16
C VAL A 227 21.76 8.49 -5.76
N ARG A 228 21.70 9.63 -5.06
CA ARG A 228 22.16 9.80 -3.68
C ARG A 228 21.04 10.39 -2.84
N PRO A 229 20.72 9.82 -1.66
CA PRO A 229 19.66 10.33 -0.81
C PRO A 229 20.02 11.71 -0.26
N TYR A 230 19.00 12.50 0.04
CA TYR A 230 19.14 13.68 0.89
C TYR A 230 19.39 13.29 2.34
N CYS A 231 19.82 14.24 3.16
CA CYS A 231 19.96 14.10 4.61
C CYS A 231 19.02 15.06 5.36
N ASN A 232 17.79 15.23 4.82
CA ASN A 232 16.80 16.14 5.41
C ASN A 232 16.08 15.48 6.58
N ASP A 233 15.61 16.29 7.52
CA ASP A 233 14.69 15.84 8.55
C ASP A 233 13.23 16.20 8.18
N TYR A 234 12.49 15.20 7.69
CA TYR A 234 11.07 15.31 7.35
C TYR A 234 10.13 14.81 8.46
N VAL A 235 10.64 14.49 9.66
CA VAL A 235 9.84 13.93 10.76
C VAL A 235 8.62 14.80 11.07
N ASN A 236 8.82 16.09 11.28
CA ASN A 236 7.72 17.00 11.59
C ASN A 236 6.69 17.11 10.47
N GLU A 237 7.14 17.08 9.21
CA GLU A 237 6.24 17.12 8.06
C GLU A 237 5.44 15.82 7.91
N LEU A 238 6.08 14.66 8.05
CA LEU A 238 5.42 13.36 8.06
C LEU A 238 4.35 13.33 9.15
N GLU A 239 4.71 13.68 10.39
CA GLU A 239 3.75 13.74 11.50
C GLU A 239 2.58 14.66 11.22
N LYS A 240 2.82 15.85 10.66
CA LYS A 240 1.77 16.81 10.28
C LYS A 240 0.80 16.20 9.26
N GLN A 241 1.33 15.53 8.22
CA GLN A 241 0.51 14.88 7.21
C GLN A 241 -0.29 13.71 7.80
N PHE A 242 0.31 12.87 8.64
CA PHE A 242 -0.40 11.81 9.35
C PHE A 242 -1.49 12.35 10.28
N LYS A 243 -1.20 13.39 11.08
CA LYS A 243 -2.16 14.03 11.99
C LYS A 243 -3.41 14.55 11.27
N LYS A 244 -3.28 15.04 10.03
CA LYS A 244 -4.42 15.42 9.17
C LYS A 244 -5.34 14.22 8.94
N TYR A 245 -4.79 13.07 8.56
CA TYR A 245 -5.59 11.87 8.27
C TYR A 245 -6.16 11.22 9.55
N TYR A 246 -5.46 11.29 10.68
CA TYR A 246 -5.99 10.84 11.97
C TYR A 246 -7.28 11.57 12.36
N ARG A 247 -7.35 12.88 12.15
CA ARG A 247 -8.56 13.67 12.40
C ARG A 247 -9.73 13.24 11.52
N ILE A 248 -9.46 12.96 10.24
CA ILE A 248 -10.47 12.46 9.29
C ILE A 248 -10.96 11.07 9.72
N GLN A 249 -10.04 10.19 10.08
CA GLN A 249 -10.34 8.82 10.55
C GLN A 249 -11.18 8.84 11.81
N LEU A 250 -10.79 9.65 12.80
CA LEU A 250 -11.53 9.82 14.06
C LEU A 250 -12.99 10.21 13.81
N LYS A 251 -13.23 11.23 12.97
CA LYS A 251 -14.57 11.67 12.60
C LYS A 251 -15.41 10.56 11.97
N ASN A 252 -14.79 9.76 11.09
CA ASN A 252 -15.50 8.71 10.36
C ASN A 252 -15.70 7.42 11.17
N LEU A 253 -14.79 7.10 12.09
CA LEU A 253 -14.99 6.02 13.06
C LEU A 253 -16.17 6.33 13.99
N ASN A 254 -16.28 7.57 14.50
CA ASN A 254 -17.44 7.98 15.30
C ASN A 254 -18.75 7.81 14.53
N LYS A 255 -18.81 8.23 13.25
CA LYS A 255 -20.01 8.04 12.41
C LYS A 255 -20.35 6.55 12.24
N LEU A 256 -19.34 5.71 12.04
CA LEU A 256 -19.51 4.26 11.86
C LEU A 256 -20.05 3.61 13.14
N ILE A 257 -19.48 3.93 14.29
CA ILE A 257 -19.90 3.40 15.59
C ILE A 257 -21.34 3.87 15.94
N ASN A 258 -21.66 5.13 15.67
CA ASN A 258 -23.01 5.64 15.91
C ASN A 258 -24.04 4.90 15.03
N LEU A 259 -23.71 4.56 13.79
CA LEU A 259 -24.60 3.76 12.95
C LEU A 259 -24.77 2.31 13.45
N LEU A 260 -23.76 1.75 14.11
CA LEU A 260 -23.81 0.39 14.65
C LEU A 260 -24.56 0.26 15.97
N LYS A 261 -24.83 1.38 16.64
CA LYS A 261 -25.59 1.44 17.91
C LYS A 261 -27.11 1.57 17.70
N ILE A 262 -27.53 1.85 16.47
CA ILE A 262 -28.94 1.92 16.04
C ILE A 262 -29.41 0.56 15.56
#